data_35da6f8a2395298170ec9cd12c12036f
#
_entry.id   35da6f8a2395298170ec9cd12c12036f
#
_cell.length_a   1.000
_cell.length_b   1.000
_cell.length_c   1.000
_cell.angle_alpha   90.00
_cell.angle_beta   90.00
_cell.angle_gamma   90.00
#
_symmetry.space_group_name_H-M   'P 1'
#
loop_
_entity.id
_entity.type
_entity.pdbx_description
1 polymer ?
#
loop_
_entity_poly.entity_id
_entity_poly.type
_entity_poly.pdbx_seq_one_letter_code
_entity_poly.pdbx_strand_id
1 'polypeptide(L)'
;NLNFAKQQEQAGNIKSTIATLERLSSLYPKNSDIKLYLLSILLKMDSKVKIDFMVKTIFEDPNTTKETKELITELLTDNTNTKTKKSKWIAYIDIKYSQTEEDNISGRTRSGKLAKSNGSTDSEVPFPSNDSRLTLGYDKTFTKGSSLTIGKILNQSSSLFMNLGLNINTNNKKFKGESDVYSSSISYFKAYKKHYFSPYIYYNKPNFRMQEDYQSKGIGLNNTYLFNDKLNLNYTLSYSDSRYHSRTSPIDSQGTALFVDAGDMNNNEVYAAGLRLNYNVSNKTQISSKLIYSDTQHAKNFASYDSGGINLTVSRILPFGTLLASATHLTNVYDAKKVTVSSLKNRRDTSLVTIINLKGDINKLIPFLKKINKDNNIFYTLSFKESNVNSNISSYEVKRSFKTMKISKRINFND
;
A
#
# COMPACT_ATOMS: atom_id res chain seq x y z
N ASN A 1 37.46 4.89 -31.02
CA ASN A 1 36.89 4.57 -29.70
C ASN A 1 35.78 5.57 -29.26
N LEU A 2 35.95 6.89 -29.50
CA LEU A 2 34.89 7.88 -29.22
C LEU A 2 33.68 7.69 -30.12
N ASN A 3 33.86 7.31 -31.38
CA ASN A 3 32.80 6.98 -32.32
C ASN A 3 31.98 5.76 -31.85
N PHE A 4 32.61 4.79 -31.19
CA PHE A 4 31.91 3.65 -30.60
C PHE A 4 31.02 4.09 -29.43
N ALA A 5 31.46 5.00 -28.55
CA ALA A 5 30.64 5.58 -27.52
C ALA A 5 29.41 6.34 -28.11
N LYS A 6 29.60 7.11 -29.19
CA LYS A 6 28.51 7.79 -29.92
C LYS A 6 27.49 6.82 -30.51
N GLN A 7 27.95 5.73 -31.09
CA GLN A 7 27.05 4.67 -31.62
C GLN A 7 26.24 4.00 -30.50
N GLN A 8 26.87 3.75 -29.34
CA GLN A 8 26.15 3.20 -28.18
C GLN A 8 25.10 4.16 -27.64
N GLU A 9 25.38 5.48 -27.60
CA GLU A 9 24.39 6.50 -27.25
C GLU A 9 23.21 6.50 -28.21
N GLN A 10 23.47 6.52 -29.52
CA GLN A 10 22.45 6.49 -30.57
C GLN A 10 21.59 5.23 -30.50
N ALA A 11 22.19 4.10 -30.12
CA ALA A 11 21.47 2.85 -29.87
C ALA A 11 20.70 2.81 -28.54
N GLY A 12 20.73 3.89 -27.76
CA GLY A 12 20.05 3.97 -26.44
C GLY A 12 20.76 3.22 -25.31
N ASN A 13 21.97 2.70 -25.54
CA ASN A 13 22.74 1.91 -24.59
C ASN A 13 23.56 2.82 -23.64
N ILE A 14 22.90 3.74 -22.95
CA ILE A 14 23.53 4.81 -22.14
C ILE A 14 24.52 4.28 -21.09
N LYS A 15 24.20 3.16 -20.42
CA LYS A 15 25.11 2.56 -19.43
C LYS A 15 26.45 2.12 -20.04
N SER A 16 26.39 1.51 -21.24
CA SER A 16 27.58 1.09 -21.98
C SER A 16 28.37 2.30 -22.49
N THR A 17 27.66 3.36 -22.93
CA THR A 17 28.26 4.65 -23.31
C THR A 17 29.09 5.24 -22.16
N ILE A 18 28.49 5.31 -20.94
CA ILE A 18 29.19 5.82 -19.75
C ILE A 18 30.43 4.98 -19.45
N ALA A 19 30.29 3.65 -19.38
CA ALA A 19 31.43 2.77 -19.09
C ALA A 19 32.57 2.92 -20.12
N THR A 20 32.22 3.08 -21.41
CA THR A 20 33.20 3.34 -22.49
C THR A 20 33.89 4.70 -22.31
N LEU A 21 33.12 5.74 -21.97
CA LEU A 21 33.65 7.09 -21.78
C LEU A 21 34.49 7.20 -20.49
N GLU A 22 34.12 6.56 -19.39
CA GLU A 22 34.88 6.45 -18.14
C GLU A 22 36.23 5.78 -18.42
N ARG A 23 36.25 4.67 -19.18
CA ARG A 23 37.46 4.00 -19.59
C ARG A 23 38.35 4.90 -20.49
N LEU A 24 37.72 5.58 -21.47
CA LEU A 24 38.48 6.51 -22.35
C LEU A 24 39.06 7.71 -21.57
N SER A 25 38.30 8.25 -20.61
CA SER A 25 38.79 9.34 -19.74
C SER A 25 39.98 8.91 -18.89
N SER A 26 39.99 7.64 -18.44
CA SER A 26 41.14 7.07 -17.70
C SER A 26 42.37 6.84 -18.59
N LEU A 27 42.16 6.40 -19.85
CA LEU A 27 43.25 6.16 -20.81
C LEU A 27 43.84 7.46 -21.38
N TYR A 28 43.02 8.49 -21.52
CA TYR A 28 43.38 9.79 -22.09
C TYR A 28 43.04 10.95 -21.13
N PRO A 29 43.71 11.04 -19.97
CA PRO A 29 43.32 11.96 -18.90
C PRO A 29 43.43 13.45 -19.28
N LYS A 30 44.23 13.78 -20.29
CA LYS A 30 44.42 15.15 -20.82
C LYS A 30 43.40 15.55 -21.90
N ASN A 31 42.53 14.60 -22.35
CA ASN A 31 41.58 14.89 -23.42
C ASN A 31 40.29 15.45 -22.82
N SER A 32 40.11 16.78 -22.93
CA SER A 32 38.96 17.51 -22.42
C SER A 32 37.65 17.13 -23.10
N ASP A 33 37.66 16.77 -24.40
CA ASP A 33 36.45 16.43 -25.16
C ASP A 33 35.76 15.16 -24.62
N ILE A 34 36.60 14.17 -24.22
CA ILE A 34 36.07 12.92 -23.61
C ILE A 34 35.42 13.24 -22.28
N LYS A 35 36.03 14.09 -21.44
CA LYS A 35 35.52 14.50 -20.13
C LYS A 35 34.20 15.29 -20.28
N LEU A 36 34.19 16.26 -21.22
CA LEU A 36 32.99 17.05 -21.53
C LEU A 36 31.84 16.18 -22.06
N TYR A 37 32.16 15.22 -22.94
CA TYR A 37 31.14 14.32 -23.47
C TYR A 37 30.61 13.40 -22.38
N LEU A 38 31.44 12.85 -21.51
CA LEU A 38 31.01 12.06 -20.35
C LEU A 38 30.11 12.89 -19.42
N LEU A 39 30.52 14.14 -19.13
CA LEU A 39 29.74 15.06 -18.32
C LEU A 39 28.37 15.34 -18.95
N SER A 40 28.30 15.57 -20.27
CA SER A 40 27.02 15.80 -20.98
C SER A 40 26.06 14.60 -20.88
N ILE A 41 26.58 13.37 -20.95
CA ILE A 41 25.75 12.15 -20.77
C ILE A 41 25.29 12.01 -19.31
N LEU A 42 26.16 12.30 -18.33
CA LEU A 42 25.79 12.26 -16.91
C LEU A 42 24.73 13.31 -16.56
N LEU A 43 24.80 14.50 -17.18
CA LEU A 43 23.82 15.57 -17.05
C LEU A 43 22.45 15.15 -17.60
N LYS A 44 22.42 14.48 -18.77
CA LYS A 44 21.17 13.90 -19.34
C LYS A 44 20.53 12.87 -18.41
N MET A 45 21.33 12.14 -17.63
CA MET A 45 20.86 11.12 -16.68
C MET A 45 20.54 11.65 -15.28
N ASP A 46 20.76 12.93 -15.01
CA ASP A 46 20.58 13.59 -13.68
C ASP A 46 21.31 12.87 -12.53
N SER A 47 22.48 12.30 -12.81
CA SER A 47 23.28 11.54 -11.84
C SER A 47 24.15 12.48 -11.00
N LYS A 48 23.54 13.20 -10.03
CA LYS A 48 24.19 14.26 -9.24
C LYS A 48 25.55 13.85 -8.65
N VAL A 49 25.61 12.67 -8.00
CA VAL A 49 26.86 12.22 -7.34
C VAL A 49 28.01 12.07 -8.35
N LYS A 50 27.72 11.50 -9.54
CA LYS A 50 28.74 11.35 -10.59
C LYS A 50 29.07 12.69 -11.26
N ILE A 51 28.09 13.58 -11.42
CA ILE A 51 28.27 14.95 -11.94
C ILE A 51 29.18 15.73 -11.00
N ASP A 52 28.85 15.80 -9.70
CA ASP A 52 29.63 16.53 -8.71
C ASP A 52 31.08 16.02 -8.63
N PHE A 53 31.25 14.69 -8.64
CA PHE A 53 32.56 14.06 -8.66
C PHE A 53 33.36 14.42 -9.92
N MET A 54 32.73 14.32 -11.11
CA MET A 54 33.38 14.61 -12.40
C MET A 54 33.72 16.08 -12.51
N VAL A 55 32.83 16.98 -12.13
CA VAL A 55 33.09 18.44 -12.11
C VAL A 55 34.24 18.75 -11.21
N LYS A 56 34.27 18.24 -9.97
CA LYS A 56 35.37 18.42 -9.04
C LYS A 56 36.67 17.92 -9.64
N THR A 57 36.71 16.72 -10.21
CA THR A 57 37.90 16.13 -10.83
C THR A 57 38.45 16.99 -11.99
N ILE A 58 37.54 17.55 -12.81
CA ILE A 58 37.96 18.41 -13.94
C ILE A 58 38.46 19.77 -13.44
N PHE A 59 37.84 20.36 -12.40
CA PHE A 59 38.27 21.66 -11.87
C PHE A 59 39.59 21.57 -11.08
N GLU A 60 39.87 20.45 -10.43
CA GLU A 60 41.10 20.19 -9.69
C GLU A 60 42.27 19.73 -10.58
N ASP A 61 41.99 19.28 -11.83
CA ASP A 61 43.03 18.87 -12.76
C ASP A 61 43.81 20.09 -13.29
N PRO A 62 45.12 20.20 -12.97
CA PRO A 62 45.96 21.34 -13.42
C PRO A 62 46.12 21.43 -14.94
N ASN A 63 45.84 20.34 -15.68
CA ASN A 63 45.90 20.33 -17.15
C ASN A 63 44.60 20.77 -17.82
N THR A 64 43.54 21.05 -17.06
CA THR A 64 42.27 21.54 -17.59
C THR A 64 42.38 23.03 -17.91
N THR A 65 42.20 23.38 -19.19
CA THR A 65 42.29 24.77 -19.64
C THR A 65 41.18 25.64 -19.06
N LYS A 66 41.41 26.96 -19.05
CA LYS A 66 40.42 27.92 -18.55
C LYS A 66 39.12 27.88 -19.39
N GLU A 67 39.27 27.74 -20.72
CA GLU A 67 38.13 27.60 -21.64
C GLU A 67 37.26 26.36 -21.34
N THR A 68 37.90 25.24 -20.99
CA THR A 68 37.17 24.01 -20.60
C THR A 68 36.42 24.21 -19.31
N LYS A 69 36.95 24.94 -18.32
CA LYS A 69 36.26 25.25 -17.06
C LYS A 69 35.08 26.18 -17.29
N GLU A 70 35.22 27.17 -18.19
CA GLU A 70 34.14 28.08 -18.60
C GLU A 70 33.00 27.33 -19.30
N LEU A 71 33.35 26.46 -20.29
CA LEU A 71 32.36 25.60 -20.96
C LEU A 71 31.58 24.68 -20.00
N ILE A 72 32.25 24.13 -18.99
CA ILE A 72 31.57 23.32 -17.96
C ILE A 72 30.62 24.19 -17.13
N THR A 73 31.04 25.39 -16.76
CA THR A 73 30.22 26.34 -16.02
C THR A 73 28.98 26.72 -16.84
N GLU A 74 29.15 26.96 -18.15
CA GLU A 74 28.06 27.22 -19.09
C GLU A 74 27.14 26.02 -19.23
N LEU A 75 27.64 24.81 -19.45
CA LEU A 75 26.86 23.57 -19.51
C LEU A 75 26.07 23.29 -18.24
N LEU A 76 26.65 23.58 -17.08
CA LEU A 76 25.94 23.46 -15.79
C LEU A 76 24.86 24.53 -15.63
N THR A 77 25.13 25.75 -16.12
CA THR A 77 24.17 26.87 -16.07
C THR A 77 23.06 26.67 -17.07
N ASP A 78 23.35 26.24 -18.31
CA ASP A 78 22.35 25.90 -19.32
C ASP A 78 21.48 24.72 -18.89
N ASN A 79 22.06 23.69 -18.27
CA ASN A 79 21.29 22.57 -17.74
C ASN A 79 20.43 22.96 -16.53
N THR A 80 20.80 24.01 -15.79
CA THR A 80 19.92 24.62 -14.77
C THR A 80 18.83 25.49 -15.40
N ASN A 81 19.08 26.10 -16.56
CA ASN A 81 18.12 26.94 -17.29
C ASN A 81 17.22 26.16 -18.27
N THR A 82 17.73 25.08 -18.90
CA THR A 82 16.99 24.17 -19.77
C THR A 82 16.27 23.03 -19.03
N LYS A 83 16.48 22.90 -17.70
CA LYS A 83 15.46 22.19 -16.90
C LYS A 83 14.16 22.97 -17.12
N THR A 84 13.43 22.59 -18.19
CA THR A 84 11.98 22.80 -18.24
C THR A 84 11.54 22.71 -16.80
N LYS A 85 10.94 23.79 -16.27
CA LYS A 85 10.41 23.82 -14.89
C LYS A 85 9.52 22.61 -14.77
N LYS A 86 10.10 21.43 -14.41
CA LYS A 86 9.29 20.25 -14.12
C LYS A 86 8.30 20.73 -13.13
N SER A 87 7.04 20.67 -13.49
CA SER A 87 5.95 21.12 -12.66
C SER A 87 6.23 20.63 -11.24
N LYS A 88 6.23 21.56 -10.28
CA LYS A 88 6.35 21.20 -8.86
C LYS A 88 5.10 20.44 -8.38
N TRP A 89 4.15 20.26 -9.26
CA TRP A 89 2.90 19.56 -9.03
C TRP A 89 2.92 18.20 -9.71
N ILE A 90 2.34 17.23 -9.04
CA ILE A 90 2.09 15.88 -9.53
C ILE A 90 0.60 15.67 -9.41
N ALA A 91 -0.09 15.31 -10.50
CA ALA A 91 -1.51 14.99 -10.45
C ALA A 91 -1.81 13.80 -11.34
N TYR A 92 -2.56 12.83 -10.81
CA TYR A 92 -3.03 11.67 -11.56
C TYR A 92 -4.32 11.10 -10.99
N ILE A 93 -5.09 10.42 -11.84
CA ILE A 93 -6.24 9.62 -11.47
C ILE A 93 -5.91 8.14 -11.69
N ASP A 94 -6.17 7.32 -10.69
CA ASP A 94 -6.22 5.86 -10.83
C ASP A 94 -7.68 5.42 -10.90
N ILE A 95 -8.05 4.75 -11.99
CA ILE A 95 -9.36 4.10 -12.17
C ILE A 95 -9.13 2.60 -11.97
N LYS A 96 -10.00 1.94 -11.21
CA LYS A 96 -9.87 0.52 -10.91
C LYS A 96 -11.20 -0.22 -11.00
N TYR A 97 -11.09 -1.48 -11.41
CA TYR A 97 -12.14 -2.46 -11.33
C TYR A 97 -11.58 -3.72 -10.70
N SER A 98 -12.31 -4.32 -9.76
CA SER A 98 -11.93 -5.61 -9.19
C SER A 98 -13.13 -6.50 -8.93
N GLN A 99 -12.90 -7.80 -9.04
CA GLN A 99 -13.79 -8.85 -8.62
C GLN A 99 -13.10 -9.62 -7.50
N THR A 100 -13.80 -9.79 -6.38
CA THR A 100 -13.35 -10.61 -5.25
C THR A 100 -14.37 -11.71 -5.02
N GLU A 101 -13.92 -12.93 -4.97
CA GLU A 101 -14.70 -14.10 -4.58
C GLU A 101 -14.35 -14.46 -3.14
N GLU A 102 -15.37 -14.61 -2.29
CA GLU A 102 -15.25 -14.99 -0.89
C GLU A 102 -16.06 -16.27 -0.62
N ASP A 103 -15.48 -17.24 0.05
CA ASP A 103 -16.10 -18.54 0.32
C ASP A 103 -16.93 -18.62 1.62
N ASN A 104 -16.80 -17.63 2.49
CA ASN A 104 -17.53 -17.57 3.76
C ASN A 104 -17.96 -16.15 4.11
N ILE A 105 -18.72 -15.50 3.21
CA ILE A 105 -19.15 -14.10 3.35
C ILE A 105 -20.01 -13.86 4.58
N SER A 106 -20.80 -14.86 4.98
CA SER A 106 -21.68 -14.79 6.15
C SER A 106 -20.96 -14.95 7.50
N GLY A 107 -19.65 -15.30 7.49
CA GLY A 107 -18.89 -15.54 8.72
C GLY A 107 -19.35 -16.79 9.48
N ARG A 108 -19.79 -17.84 8.76
CA ARG A 108 -20.13 -19.12 9.37
C ARG A 108 -18.98 -19.66 10.18
N THR A 109 -19.26 -20.12 11.40
CA THR A 109 -18.23 -20.72 12.27
C THR A 109 -17.76 -22.04 11.71
N ARG A 110 -16.49 -22.39 12.00
CA ARG A 110 -15.89 -23.66 11.56
C ARG A 110 -16.61 -24.88 12.17
N SER A 111 -17.01 -24.78 13.44
CA SER A 111 -17.71 -25.83 14.17
C SER A 111 -19.16 -26.03 13.71
N GLY A 112 -19.74 -25.06 12.99
CA GLY A 112 -21.17 -25.05 12.69
C GLY A 112 -22.05 -24.80 13.91
N LYS A 113 -21.47 -24.30 15.02
CA LYS A 113 -22.15 -24.09 16.29
C LYS A 113 -22.02 -22.63 16.74
N LEU A 114 -22.96 -22.19 17.55
CA LEU A 114 -22.96 -20.91 18.24
C LEU A 114 -22.79 -21.13 19.74
N ALA A 115 -21.88 -20.41 20.35
CA ALA A 115 -21.81 -20.33 21.80
C ALA A 115 -22.95 -19.46 22.32
N LYS A 116 -23.60 -19.90 23.38
CA LYS A 116 -24.70 -19.20 24.06
C LYS A 116 -24.54 -19.35 25.57
N SER A 117 -24.82 -18.30 26.29
CA SER A 117 -24.80 -18.34 27.76
C SER A 117 -26.16 -17.87 28.32
N ASN A 118 -26.56 -18.46 29.43
CA ASN A 118 -27.72 -18.05 30.21
C ASN A 118 -27.32 -17.18 31.45
N GLY A 119 -26.03 -16.76 31.52
CA GLY A 119 -25.50 -15.99 32.61
C GLY A 119 -24.78 -16.84 33.68
N SER A 120 -25.04 -18.14 33.78
CA SER A 120 -24.42 -19.06 34.73
C SER A 120 -23.69 -20.22 34.08
N THR A 121 -24.15 -20.66 32.92
CA THR A 121 -23.55 -21.77 32.17
C THR A 121 -23.39 -21.39 30.71
N ASP A 122 -22.32 -21.84 30.12
CA ASP A 122 -22.05 -21.72 28.70
C ASP A 122 -22.42 -23.03 27.99
N SER A 123 -23.04 -22.92 26.82
CA SER A 123 -23.45 -24.04 25.98
C SER A 123 -23.17 -23.78 24.53
N GLU A 124 -23.11 -24.81 23.72
CA GLU A 124 -23.02 -24.72 22.26
C GLU A 124 -24.28 -25.24 21.62
N VAL A 125 -24.86 -24.44 20.75
CA VAL A 125 -26.05 -24.80 20.00
C VAL A 125 -25.73 -24.83 18.49
N PRO A 126 -26.36 -25.73 17.71
CA PRO A 126 -26.18 -25.67 16.26
C PRO A 126 -26.83 -24.37 15.71
N PHE A 127 -26.39 -23.95 14.51
CA PHE A 127 -27.10 -22.87 13.83
C PHE A 127 -28.56 -23.23 13.62
N PRO A 128 -29.50 -22.30 13.83
CA PRO A 128 -30.90 -22.49 13.45
C PRO A 128 -30.99 -22.88 11.97
N SER A 129 -31.90 -23.78 11.62
CA SER A 129 -32.05 -24.27 10.23
C SER A 129 -32.37 -23.17 9.21
N ASN A 130 -33.01 -22.09 9.67
CA ASN A 130 -33.32 -20.90 8.90
C ASN A 130 -32.25 -19.81 8.93
N ASP A 131 -31.09 -20.05 9.56
CA ASP A 131 -29.99 -19.06 9.60
C ASP A 131 -29.43 -18.84 8.21
N SER A 132 -29.50 -17.61 7.71
CA SER A 132 -28.98 -17.22 6.40
C SER A 132 -27.48 -17.51 6.20
N ARG A 133 -26.71 -17.64 7.27
CA ARG A 133 -25.30 -18.03 7.23
C ARG A 133 -25.07 -19.45 6.71
N LEU A 134 -26.07 -20.32 6.78
CA LEU A 134 -26.02 -21.68 6.22
C LEU A 134 -26.10 -21.66 4.69
N THR A 135 -26.82 -20.70 4.11
CA THR A 135 -27.11 -20.62 2.67
C THR A 135 -26.22 -19.67 1.90
N LEU A 136 -25.64 -18.67 2.56
CA LEU A 136 -24.84 -17.60 1.95
C LEU A 136 -23.32 -17.83 2.09
N GLY A 137 -22.85 -19.06 1.88
CA GLY A 137 -21.44 -19.42 2.08
C GLY A 137 -20.47 -18.75 1.09
N TYR A 138 -20.92 -18.45 -0.12
CA TYR A 138 -20.08 -17.94 -1.22
C TYR A 138 -20.74 -16.73 -1.89
N ASP A 139 -19.96 -15.69 -2.16
CA ASP A 139 -20.40 -14.56 -2.99
C ASP A 139 -19.25 -13.90 -3.73
N LYS A 140 -19.61 -13.03 -4.69
CA LYS A 140 -18.72 -12.18 -5.46
C LYS A 140 -18.99 -10.73 -5.16
N THR A 141 -17.96 -10.00 -4.81
CA THR A 141 -17.99 -8.53 -4.66
C THR A 141 -17.30 -7.90 -5.86
N PHE A 142 -17.97 -6.96 -6.49
CA PHE A 142 -17.45 -6.14 -7.58
C PHE A 142 -17.16 -4.75 -7.03
N THR A 143 -15.92 -4.27 -7.20
CA THR A 143 -15.54 -2.92 -6.80
C THR A 143 -15.20 -2.10 -8.03
N LYS A 144 -15.91 -1.00 -8.22
CA LYS A 144 -15.53 0.09 -9.15
C LYS A 144 -14.97 1.23 -8.33
N GLY A 145 -13.83 1.78 -8.71
CA GLY A 145 -13.25 2.86 -7.91
C GLY A 145 -12.40 3.81 -8.73
N SER A 146 -12.28 5.01 -8.19
CA SER A 146 -11.36 6.02 -8.68
C SER A 146 -10.65 6.68 -7.50
N SER A 147 -9.43 7.15 -7.72
CA SER A 147 -8.72 7.96 -6.75
C SER A 147 -7.90 9.03 -7.46
N LEU A 148 -8.06 10.27 -7.03
CA LEU A 148 -7.28 11.43 -7.46
C LEU A 148 -6.15 11.63 -6.45
N THR A 149 -4.92 11.71 -6.96
CA THR A 149 -3.76 12.12 -6.18
C THR A 149 -3.25 13.44 -6.71
N ILE A 150 -3.09 14.41 -5.82
CA ILE A 150 -2.46 15.71 -6.09
C ILE A 150 -1.27 15.84 -5.15
N GLY A 151 -0.09 16.08 -5.69
CA GLY A 151 1.14 16.27 -4.94
C GLY A 151 1.82 17.58 -5.30
N LYS A 152 2.48 18.19 -4.32
CA LYS A 152 3.35 19.35 -4.52
C LYS A 152 4.74 19.04 -3.98
N ILE A 153 5.73 19.09 -4.85
CA ILE A 153 7.14 19.03 -4.46
C ILE A 153 7.50 20.41 -3.89
N LEU A 154 7.77 20.48 -2.59
CA LEU A 154 8.10 21.71 -1.89
C LEU A 154 9.59 22.06 -2.10
N ASN A 155 10.45 21.05 -1.97
CA ASN A 155 11.88 21.12 -2.22
C ASN A 155 12.45 19.73 -2.53
N GLN A 156 13.77 19.57 -2.66
CA GLN A 156 14.43 18.31 -2.99
C GLN A 156 14.18 17.19 -1.95
N SER A 157 13.85 17.53 -0.73
CA SER A 157 13.68 16.59 0.39
C SER A 157 12.28 16.55 0.98
N SER A 158 11.33 17.33 0.45
CA SER A 158 9.98 17.37 1.01
C SER A 158 8.89 17.54 -0.05
N SER A 159 7.76 16.93 0.20
CA SER A 159 6.56 16.98 -0.65
C SER A 159 5.30 16.83 0.19
N LEU A 160 4.21 17.35 -0.33
CA LEU A 160 2.86 17.26 0.23
C LEU A 160 1.97 16.53 -0.78
N PHE A 161 1.18 15.56 -0.32
CA PHE A 161 0.23 14.82 -1.14
C PHE A 161 -1.16 14.87 -0.53
N MET A 162 -2.15 15.02 -1.39
CA MET A 162 -3.57 14.84 -1.09
C MET A 162 -4.12 13.72 -1.96
N ASN A 163 -4.87 12.82 -1.35
CA ASN A 163 -5.56 11.75 -2.06
C ASN A 163 -7.05 11.83 -1.77
N LEU A 164 -7.87 11.71 -2.81
CA LEU A 164 -9.32 11.59 -2.74
C LEU A 164 -9.72 10.30 -3.43
N GLY A 165 -10.59 9.52 -2.83
CA GLY A 165 -11.01 8.22 -3.38
C GLY A 165 -12.48 7.95 -3.23
N LEU A 166 -13.04 7.27 -4.24
CA LEU A 166 -14.38 6.72 -4.24
C LEU A 166 -14.29 5.25 -4.66
N ASN A 167 -14.93 4.38 -3.90
CA ASN A 167 -15.13 2.98 -4.27
C ASN A 167 -16.59 2.61 -4.11
N ILE A 168 -17.16 2.01 -5.13
CA ILE A 168 -18.52 1.49 -5.15
C ILE A 168 -18.42 -0.04 -5.13
N ASN A 169 -18.91 -0.66 -4.07
CA ASN A 169 -18.91 -2.09 -3.89
C ASN A 169 -20.33 -2.63 -4.11
N THR A 170 -20.47 -3.63 -4.96
CA THR A 170 -21.73 -4.32 -5.23
C THR A 170 -21.53 -5.82 -5.07
N ASN A 171 -22.49 -6.51 -4.48
CA ASN A 171 -22.45 -7.95 -4.27
C ASN A 171 -23.41 -8.67 -5.22
N ASN A 172 -23.05 -9.87 -5.65
CA ASN A 172 -23.89 -10.65 -6.56
C ASN A 172 -25.22 -11.06 -5.92
N LYS A 173 -25.20 -11.41 -4.65
CA LYS A 173 -26.39 -11.83 -3.88
C LYS A 173 -27.03 -10.72 -3.06
N LYS A 174 -26.69 -9.45 -3.33
CA LYS A 174 -27.21 -8.26 -2.60
C LYS A 174 -27.07 -8.39 -1.08
N PHE A 175 -25.95 -8.89 -0.62
CA PHE A 175 -25.67 -9.04 0.81
C PHE A 175 -25.14 -7.73 1.41
N LYS A 176 -25.11 -7.66 2.76
CA LYS A 176 -24.74 -6.47 3.59
C LYS A 176 -23.48 -5.71 3.24
N GLY A 177 -22.61 -6.23 2.34
CA GLY A 177 -21.36 -5.60 1.92
C GLY A 177 -21.49 -4.53 0.83
N GLU A 178 -22.70 -4.27 0.28
CA GLU A 178 -22.88 -3.18 -0.69
C GLU A 178 -22.62 -1.84 0.00
N SER A 179 -21.70 -1.05 -0.57
CA SER A 179 -21.29 0.22 0.03
C SER A 179 -20.67 1.16 -0.97
N ASP A 180 -20.83 2.45 -0.71
CA ASP A 180 -20.05 3.51 -1.33
C ASP A 180 -19.04 4.03 -0.30
N VAL A 181 -17.75 3.95 -0.61
CA VAL A 181 -16.70 4.34 0.32
C VAL A 181 -15.99 5.58 -0.19
N TYR A 182 -16.13 6.68 0.53
CA TYR A 182 -15.41 7.92 0.31
C TYR A 182 -14.17 7.95 1.20
N SER A 183 -13.04 8.34 0.63
CA SER A 183 -11.78 8.44 1.37
C SER A 183 -11.05 9.72 1.01
N SER A 184 -10.41 10.34 1.99
CA SER A 184 -9.48 11.43 1.78
C SER A 184 -8.28 11.29 2.69
N SER A 185 -7.12 11.75 2.24
CA SER A 185 -5.93 11.83 3.09
C SER A 185 -5.01 12.94 2.64
N ILE A 186 -4.29 13.51 3.61
CA ILE A 186 -3.19 14.43 3.38
C ILE A 186 -1.96 13.83 4.04
N SER A 187 -0.84 13.79 3.32
CA SER A 187 0.43 13.31 3.84
C SER A 187 1.56 14.27 3.47
N TYR A 188 2.44 14.51 4.44
CA TYR A 188 3.65 15.28 4.23
C TYR A 188 4.84 14.31 4.24
N PHE A 189 5.72 14.42 3.27
CA PHE A 189 6.94 13.64 3.19
C PHE A 189 8.16 14.53 3.43
N LYS A 190 9.10 14.06 4.27
CA LYS A 190 10.38 14.73 4.53
C LYS A 190 11.50 13.72 4.60
N ALA A 191 12.49 13.88 3.74
CA ALA A 191 13.77 13.17 3.84
C ALA A 191 14.77 14.02 4.63
N TYR A 192 15.42 13.43 5.65
CA TYR A 192 16.49 14.05 6.40
C TYR A 192 17.57 13.01 6.71
N LYS A 193 18.76 13.18 6.12
CA LYS A 193 19.85 12.20 6.21
C LYS A 193 19.35 10.79 5.82
N LYS A 194 19.36 9.85 6.78
CA LYS A 194 18.91 8.46 6.61
C LYS A 194 17.45 8.24 7.03
N HIS A 195 16.72 9.29 7.42
CA HIS A 195 15.32 9.23 7.84
C HIS A 195 14.37 9.73 6.75
N TYR A 196 13.24 9.06 6.62
CA TYR A 196 12.15 9.43 5.72
C TYR A 196 10.85 9.48 6.54
N PHE A 197 10.44 10.68 6.93
CA PHE A 197 9.25 10.94 7.72
C PHE A 197 8.03 11.15 6.83
N SER A 198 6.92 10.53 7.17
CA SER A 198 5.66 10.71 6.46
C SER A 198 4.47 10.74 7.44
N PRO A 199 4.25 11.86 8.15
CA PRO A 199 3.00 12.06 8.88
C PRO A 199 1.83 12.20 7.91
N TYR A 200 0.65 11.73 8.34
CA TYR A 200 -0.56 11.80 7.56
C TYR A 200 -1.80 11.93 8.43
N ILE A 201 -2.84 12.50 7.84
CA ILE A 201 -4.19 12.50 8.37
C ILE A 201 -5.10 11.86 7.33
N TYR A 202 -6.17 11.22 7.77
CA TYR A 202 -7.13 10.62 6.86
C TYR A 202 -8.55 10.71 7.38
N TYR A 203 -9.48 10.61 6.44
CA TYR A 203 -10.91 10.49 6.68
C TYR A 203 -11.50 9.45 5.72
N ASN A 204 -12.33 8.54 6.26
CA ASN A 204 -13.06 7.54 5.50
C ASN A 204 -14.53 7.58 5.91
N LYS A 205 -15.42 7.52 4.94
CA LYS A 205 -16.87 7.43 5.15
C LYS A 205 -17.43 6.33 4.25
N PRO A 206 -17.55 5.09 4.71
CA PRO A 206 -18.35 4.08 4.03
C PRO A 206 -19.83 4.32 4.32
N ASN A 207 -20.64 4.34 3.26
CA ASN A 207 -22.09 4.36 3.33
C ASN A 207 -22.57 2.96 2.92
N PHE A 208 -23.09 2.19 3.85
CA PHE A 208 -23.61 0.86 3.60
C PHE A 208 -25.10 0.91 3.25
N ARG A 209 -25.55 0.04 2.33
CA ARG A 209 -26.99 -0.02 1.99
C ARG A 209 -27.82 -0.71 3.05
N MET A 210 -27.24 -1.68 3.76
CA MET A 210 -27.96 -2.55 4.69
C MET A 210 -27.29 -2.66 6.07
N GLN A 211 -26.49 -1.68 6.45
CA GLN A 211 -25.81 -1.61 7.74
C GLN A 211 -25.72 -0.15 8.19
N GLU A 212 -25.36 0.05 9.44
CA GLU A 212 -25.07 1.39 9.97
C GLU A 212 -23.90 2.03 9.23
N ASP A 213 -24.07 3.29 8.86
CA ASP A 213 -22.98 4.09 8.32
C ASP A 213 -22.03 4.49 9.46
N TYR A 214 -20.76 4.65 9.13
CA TYR A 214 -19.82 5.24 10.06
C TYR A 214 -18.86 6.18 9.35
N GLN A 215 -18.20 7.00 10.12
CA GLN A 215 -17.05 7.79 9.68
C GLN A 215 -15.84 7.43 10.52
N SER A 216 -14.69 7.35 9.89
CA SER A 216 -13.42 7.13 10.57
C SER A 216 -12.44 8.22 10.20
N LYS A 217 -11.82 8.83 11.18
CA LYS A 217 -10.75 9.80 11.01
C LYS A 217 -9.54 9.38 11.81
N GLY A 218 -8.37 9.76 11.35
CA GLY A 218 -7.16 9.37 12.06
C GLY A 218 -5.95 10.18 11.64
N ILE A 219 -4.91 10.03 12.46
CA ILE A 219 -3.59 10.60 12.25
C ILE A 219 -2.57 9.49 12.38
N GLY A 220 -1.49 9.59 11.62
CA GLY A 220 -0.40 8.63 11.74
C GLY A 220 0.93 9.19 11.31
N LEU A 221 1.96 8.44 11.64
CA LEU A 221 3.34 8.69 11.27
C LEU A 221 3.94 7.40 10.72
N ASN A 222 4.48 7.48 9.51
CA ASN A 222 5.38 6.47 8.99
C ASN A 222 6.80 7.05 8.96
N ASN A 223 7.75 6.32 9.48
CA ASN A 223 9.15 6.69 9.35
C ASN A 223 9.97 5.49 8.90
N THR A 224 10.93 5.75 7.99
CA THR A 224 11.90 4.77 7.52
C THR A 224 13.29 5.26 7.89
N TYR A 225 14.08 4.41 8.53
CA TYR A 225 15.50 4.62 8.78
C TYR A 225 16.32 3.68 7.90
N LEU A 226 17.24 4.22 7.12
CA LEU A 226 18.15 3.44 6.28
C LEU A 226 19.44 3.16 7.05
N PHE A 227 19.69 1.91 7.43
CA PHE A 227 20.99 1.50 7.95
C PHE A 227 22.02 1.51 6.83
N ASN A 228 21.68 0.87 5.71
CA ASN A 228 22.46 0.79 4.48
C ASN A 228 21.53 0.45 3.29
N ASP A 229 22.08 0.21 2.10
CA ASP A 229 21.32 -0.08 0.87
C ASP A 229 20.53 -1.38 0.93
N LYS A 230 20.88 -2.32 1.84
CA LYS A 230 20.22 -3.60 2.00
C LYS A 230 19.24 -3.65 3.16
N LEU A 231 19.45 -2.83 4.19
CA LEU A 231 18.72 -2.93 5.45
C LEU A 231 18.06 -1.61 5.81
N ASN A 232 16.76 -1.64 6.07
CA ASN A 232 16.03 -0.50 6.61
C ASN A 232 15.00 -0.93 7.64
N LEU A 233 14.67 0.01 8.53
CA LEU A 233 13.70 -0.13 9.59
C LEU A 233 12.55 0.86 9.34
N ASN A 234 11.33 0.36 9.28
CA ASN A 234 10.14 1.20 9.27
C ASN A 234 9.45 1.10 10.62
N TYR A 235 9.10 2.23 11.20
CA TYR A 235 8.16 2.27 12.30
C TYR A 235 6.93 3.10 11.94
N THR A 236 5.78 2.64 12.43
CA THR A 236 4.48 3.25 12.18
C THR A 236 3.78 3.46 13.51
N LEU A 237 3.19 4.64 13.67
CA LEU A 237 2.31 4.96 14.79
C LEU A 237 1.03 5.52 14.20
N SER A 238 -0.12 5.14 14.72
CA SER A 238 -1.39 5.71 14.28
C SER A 238 -2.43 5.71 15.38
N TYR A 239 -3.30 6.69 15.29
CA TYR A 239 -4.54 6.80 16.06
C TYR A 239 -5.69 6.95 15.08
N SER A 240 -6.79 6.28 15.35
CA SER A 240 -8.04 6.44 14.61
C SER A 240 -9.25 6.45 15.53
N ASP A 241 -10.22 7.26 15.18
CA ASP A 241 -11.52 7.37 15.82
C ASP A 241 -12.60 7.05 14.80
N SER A 242 -13.46 6.06 15.10
CA SER A 242 -14.58 5.66 14.26
C SER A 242 -15.89 5.91 15.00
N ARG A 243 -16.74 6.72 14.38
CA ARG A 243 -18.05 7.10 14.92
C ARG A 243 -19.14 6.55 14.04
N TYR A 244 -20.02 5.78 14.64
CA TYR A 244 -21.20 5.20 13.98
C TYR A 244 -22.38 6.16 14.11
N HIS A 245 -23.16 6.26 13.07
CA HIS A 245 -24.33 7.13 13.04
C HIS A 245 -25.59 6.29 13.16
N SER A 246 -26.48 6.73 14.03
CA SER A 246 -27.84 6.19 14.09
C SER A 246 -28.53 6.38 12.75
N ARG A 247 -29.03 5.31 12.19
CA ARG A 247 -29.78 5.31 10.95
C ARG A 247 -31.09 4.58 11.16
N THR A 248 -32.16 5.19 10.69
CA THR A 248 -33.46 4.51 10.66
C THR A 248 -33.33 3.24 9.82
N SER A 249 -33.54 2.08 10.43
CA SER A 249 -33.51 0.81 9.72
C SER A 249 -34.63 0.79 8.68
N PRO A 250 -34.31 0.43 7.42
CA PRO A 250 -35.37 0.08 6.48
C PRO A 250 -36.27 -1.01 7.10
N ILE A 251 -37.57 -0.89 6.91
CA ILE A 251 -38.56 -1.86 7.37
C ILE A 251 -38.86 -2.77 6.18
N ASP A 252 -38.91 -4.08 6.41
CA ASP A 252 -39.38 -5.04 5.39
C ASP A 252 -40.89 -4.96 5.19
N SER A 253 -41.44 -5.73 4.26
CA SER A 253 -42.86 -5.78 3.97
C SER A 253 -43.73 -6.29 5.15
N GLN A 254 -43.07 -6.83 6.19
CA GLN A 254 -43.73 -7.36 7.41
C GLN A 254 -43.57 -6.38 8.59
N GLY A 255 -43.01 -5.19 8.38
CA GLY A 255 -42.79 -4.20 9.42
C GLY A 255 -41.57 -4.48 10.31
N THR A 256 -40.70 -5.44 9.93
CA THR A 256 -39.53 -5.81 10.71
C THR A 256 -38.31 -4.97 10.27
N ALA A 257 -37.61 -4.40 11.24
CA ALA A 257 -36.37 -3.68 10.97
C ALA A 257 -35.27 -4.60 10.40
N LEU A 258 -34.69 -4.24 9.26
CA LEU A 258 -33.67 -5.04 8.58
C LEU A 258 -32.33 -5.10 9.34
N PHE A 259 -32.09 -4.17 10.23
CA PHE A 259 -30.97 -4.18 11.17
C PHE A 259 -31.31 -3.44 12.46
N VAL A 260 -30.61 -3.77 13.52
CA VAL A 260 -30.72 -3.04 14.80
C VAL A 260 -29.70 -1.91 14.78
N ASP A 261 -30.18 -0.68 14.93
CA ASP A 261 -29.33 0.49 15.09
C ASP A 261 -28.67 0.45 16.48
N ALA A 262 -27.37 0.27 16.52
CA ALA A 262 -26.60 0.31 17.76
C ALA A 262 -25.98 1.69 18.00
N GLY A 263 -26.03 2.59 17.01
CA GLY A 263 -25.56 3.97 17.10
C GLY A 263 -24.18 4.11 17.75
N ASP A 264 -24.04 5.02 18.69
CA ASP A 264 -22.79 5.32 19.40
C ASP A 264 -22.20 4.12 20.16
N MET A 265 -22.98 3.08 20.43
CA MET A 265 -22.47 1.87 21.07
C MET A 265 -21.46 1.09 20.20
N ASN A 266 -21.31 1.41 18.92
CA ASN A 266 -20.32 0.81 18.03
C ASN A 266 -19.08 1.69 17.84
N ASN A 267 -19.02 2.88 18.44
CA ASN A 267 -17.87 3.75 18.38
C ASN A 267 -16.61 3.06 18.90
N ASN A 268 -15.50 3.31 18.24
CA ASN A 268 -14.21 2.77 18.69
C ASN A 268 -13.06 3.72 18.40
N GLU A 269 -12.03 3.61 19.21
CA GLU A 269 -10.75 4.25 19.04
C GLU A 269 -9.67 3.19 18.93
N VAL A 270 -8.70 3.39 18.05
CA VAL A 270 -7.60 2.43 17.83
C VAL A 270 -6.27 3.15 17.87
N TYR A 271 -5.41 2.71 18.78
CA TYR A 271 -4.01 3.07 18.86
C TYR A 271 -3.19 1.93 18.28
N ALA A 272 -2.35 2.19 17.29
CA ALA A 272 -1.55 1.13 16.67
C ALA A 272 -0.10 1.52 16.50
N ALA A 273 0.78 0.55 16.71
CA ALA A 273 2.21 0.65 16.50
C ALA A 273 2.71 -0.52 15.67
N GLY A 274 3.71 -0.27 14.82
CA GLY A 274 4.34 -1.31 14.03
C GLY A 274 5.82 -1.05 13.83
N LEU A 275 6.63 -2.10 13.89
CA LEU A 275 8.06 -2.05 13.65
C LEU A 275 8.41 -3.09 12.60
N ARG A 276 8.87 -2.65 11.41
CA ARG A 276 9.20 -3.53 10.29
C ARG A 276 10.67 -3.42 9.92
N LEU A 277 11.36 -4.53 9.93
CA LEU A 277 12.70 -4.67 9.38
C LEU A 277 12.60 -5.22 7.95
N ASN A 278 13.22 -4.54 6.99
CA ASN A 278 13.29 -4.97 5.60
C ASN A 278 14.74 -5.25 5.23
N TYR A 279 14.98 -6.41 4.61
CA TYR A 279 16.28 -6.84 4.13
C TYR A 279 16.22 -7.20 2.64
N ASN A 280 17.02 -6.51 1.83
CA ASN A 280 17.18 -6.78 0.41
C ASN A 280 18.21 -7.91 0.21
N VAL A 281 17.74 -9.15 0.03
CA VAL A 281 18.58 -10.32 -0.26
C VAL A 281 19.30 -10.13 -1.59
N SER A 282 18.61 -9.55 -2.56
CA SER A 282 19.13 -9.19 -3.88
C SER A 282 18.36 -8.01 -4.44
N ASN A 283 18.77 -7.49 -5.60
CA ASN A 283 18.05 -6.42 -6.32
C ASN A 283 16.62 -6.84 -6.74
N LYS A 284 16.30 -8.13 -6.67
CA LYS A 284 14.98 -8.68 -7.05
C LYS A 284 14.21 -9.29 -5.90
N THR A 285 14.83 -9.49 -4.75
CA THR A 285 14.20 -10.21 -3.63
C THR A 285 14.39 -9.45 -2.33
N GLN A 286 13.30 -9.19 -1.63
CA GLN A 286 13.27 -8.58 -0.31
C GLN A 286 12.51 -9.47 0.66
N ILE A 287 13.00 -9.57 1.88
CA ILE A 287 12.34 -10.21 3.02
C ILE A 287 12.06 -9.13 4.06
N SER A 288 10.89 -9.18 4.69
CA SER A 288 10.58 -8.29 5.80
C SER A 288 9.88 -9.01 6.94
N SER A 289 10.15 -8.56 8.15
CA SER A 289 9.48 -8.98 9.38
C SER A 289 8.88 -7.74 10.04
N LYS A 290 7.61 -7.78 10.48
CA LYS A 290 6.94 -6.69 11.16
C LYS A 290 6.34 -7.17 12.48
N LEU A 291 6.69 -6.52 13.57
CA LEU A 291 5.97 -6.59 14.83
C LEU A 291 4.77 -5.63 14.77
N ILE A 292 3.63 -6.06 15.29
CA ILE A 292 2.37 -5.32 15.26
C ILE A 292 1.82 -5.30 16.68
N TYR A 293 1.38 -4.13 17.11
CA TYR A 293 0.60 -3.95 18.33
C TYR A 293 -0.54 -2.98 18.05
N SER A 294 -1.71 -3.23 18.62
CA SER A 294 -2.79 -2.26 18.67
C SER A 294 -3.65 -2.46 19.91
N ASP A 295 -4.11 -1.36 20.48
CA ASP A 295 -5.15 -1.27 21.50
C ASP A 295 -6.41 -0.72 20.81
N THR A 296 -7.52 -1.45 20.90
CA THR A 296 -8.83 -1.09 20.36
C THR A 296 -9.79 -0.88 21.52
N GLN A 297 -10.13 0.37 21.75
CA GLN A 297 -11.09 0.78 22.77
C GLN A 297 -12.45 0.97 22.10
N HIS A 298 -13.42 0.19 22.52
CA HIS A 298 -14.77 0.19 21.99
C HIS A 298 -15.77 0.67 23.04
N ALA A 299 -16.83 1.38 22.62
CA ALA A 299 -17.90 1.80 23.53
C ALA A 299 -18.53 0.63 24.33
N LYS A 300 -18.46 -0.59 23.78
CA LYS A 300 -18.81 -1.84 24.46
C LYS A 300 -17.54 -2.53 24.96
N ASN A 301 -17.27 -2.55 26.25
CA ASN A 301 -16.06 -3.14 26.82
C ASN A 301 -15.77 -4.59 26.35
N PHE A 302 -16.78 -5.40 26.11
CA PHE A 302 -16.60 -6.75 25.60
C PHE A 302 -16.10 -6.82 24.14
N ALA A 303 -16.10 -5.69 23.44
CA ALA A 303 -15.56 -5.54 22.08
C ALA A 303 -14.19 -4.83 22.06
N SER A 304 -13.76 -4.29 23.22
CA SER A 304 -12.40 -3.74 23.40
C SER A 304 -11.38 -4.86 23.50
N TYR A 305 -10.20 -4.67 22.90
CA TYR A 305 -9.14 -5.70 22.93
C TYR A 305 -7.78 -5.15 22.59
N ASP A 306 -6.77 -5.78 23.15
CA ASP A 306 -5.38 -5.69 22.74
C ASP A 306 -5.05 -6.69 21.65
N SER A 307 -4.28 -6.28 20.66
CA SER A 307 -3.79 -7.13 19.59
C SER A 307 -2.27 -7.07 19.50
N GLY A 308 -1.63 -8.23 19.47
CA GLY A 308 -0.20 -8.34 19.28
C GLY A 308 0.15 -9.42 18.25
N GLY A 309 1.20 -9.21 17.47
CA GLY A 309 1.59 -10.24 16.51
C GLY A 309 2.76 -9.91 15.62
N ILE A 310 2.98 -10.80 14.65
CA ILE A 310 4.08 -10.74 13.70
C ILE A 310 3.58 -10.96 12.27
N ASN A 311 4.15 -10.22 11.34
CA ASN A 311 3.98 -10.44 9.90
C ASN A 311 5.33 -10.72 9.26
N LEU A 312 5.41 -11.78 8.47
CA LEU A 312 6.54 -12.12 7.61
C LEU A 312 6.12 -11.92 6.16
N THR A 313 6.98 -11.27 5.36
CA THR A 313 6.71 -11.02 3.95
C THR A 313 7.96 -11.28 3.11
N VAL A 314 7.77 -11.94 1.98
CA VAL A 314 8.78 -12.09 0.93
C VAL A 314 8.22 -11.45 -0.33
N SER A 315 8.98 -10.59 -0.98
CA SER A 315 8.66 -10.05 -2.29
C SER A 315 9.76 -10.36 -3.29
N ARG A 316 9.37 -10.70 -4.54
CA ARG A 316 10.29 -11.00 -5.63
C ARG A 316 9.83 -10.39 -6.93
N ILE A 317 10.73 -9.70 -7.60
CA ILE A 317 10.51 -9.15 -8.95
C ILE A 317 10.70 -10.28 -9.96
N LEU A 318 9.65 -10.56 -10.73
CA LEU A 318 9.60 -11.53 -11.83
C LEU A 318 9.54 -10.77 -13.18
N PRO A 319 9.81 -11.41 -14.33
CA PRO A 319 9.74 -10.74 -15.63
C PRO A 319 8.39 -10.08 -15.93
N PHE A 320 7.30 -10.68 -15.46
CA PHE A 320 5.93 -10.22 -15.70
C PHE A 320 5.33 -9.41 -14.54
N GLY A 321 6.00 -9.30 -13.40
CA GLY A 321 5.48 -8.51 -12.27
C GLY A 321 6.21 -8.77 -10.97
N THR A 322 5.62 -8.33 -9.86
CA THR A 322 6.14 -8.56 -8.51
C THR A 322 5.24 -9.54 -7.79
N LEU A 323 5.81 -10.65 -7.35
CA LEU A 323 5.18 -11.64 -6.48
C LEU A 323 5.45 -11.22 -5.03
N LEU A 324 4.41 -11.20 -4.21
CA LEU A 324 4.47 -10.97 -2.77
C LEU A 324 3.76 -12.13 -2.08
N ALA A 325 4.43 -12.74 -1.11
CA ALA A 325 3.85 -13.72 -0.20
C ALA A 325 4.02 -13.22 1.23
N SER A 326 2.96 -13.26 2.02
CA SER A 326 3.02 -12.85 3.43
C SER A 326 2.18 -13.74 4.33
N ALA A 327 2.62 -13.90 5.57
CA ALA A 327 1.89 -14.55 6.64
C ALA A 327 1.86 -13.61 7.85
N THR A 328 0.67 -13.41 8.41
CA THR A 328 0.46 -12.59 9.61
C THR A 328 -0.17 -13.43 10.69
N HIS A 329 0.47 -13.53 11.83
CA HIS A 329 -0.06 -14.14 13.03
C HIS A 329 -0.40 -13.04 14.04
N LEU A 330 -1.65 -13.00 14.52
CA LEU A 330 -2.13 -12.03 15.50
C LEU A 330 -2.85 -12.76 16.64
N THR A 331 -2.70 -12.25 17.85
CA THR A 331 -3.48 -12.64 19.01
C THR A 331 -4.24 -11.43 19.52
N ASN A 332 -5.56 -11.56 19.69
CA ASN A 332 -6.43 -10.56 20.26
C ASN A 332 -6.91 -11.04 21.64
N VAL A 333 -6.76 -10.21 22.65
CA VAL A 333 -7.21 -10.47 24.01
C VAL A 333 -8.28 -9.44 24.36
N TYR A 334 -9.49 -9.88 24.61
CA TYR A 334 -10.63 -9.00 24.86
C TYR A 334 -10.76 -8.68 26.35
N ASP A 335 -11.11 -7.44 26.67
CA ASP A 335 -11.10 -6.89 28.03
C ASP A 335 -12.22 -7.46 28.89
N ALA A 336 -13.40 -7.72 28.30
CA ALA A 336 -14.56 -8.15 29.04
C ALA A 336 -15.31 -9.31 28.36
N LYS A 337 -16.10 -10.01 29.14
CA LYS A 337 -16.99 -11.07 28.69
C LYS A 337 -18.22 -10.51 27.97
N LYS A 338 -18.58 -11.11 26.84
CA LYS A 338 -19.89 -10.91 26.24
C LYS A 338 -20.86 -11.94 26.87
N VAL A 339 -21.51 -11.55 27.97
CA VAL A 339 -22.28 -12.46 28.84
C VAL A 339 -23.38 -13.26 28.10
N THR A 340 -23.90 -12.77 26.98
CA THR A 340 -24.87 -13.49 26.15
C THR A 340 -24.26 -14.61 25.32
N VAL A 341 -22.94 -14.63 25.16
CA VAL A 341 -22.16 -15.62 24.37
C VAL A 341 -21.36 -16.52 25.30
N SER A 342 -20.64 -15.93 26.26
CA SER A 342 -19.95 -16.64 27.33
C SER A 342 -19.94 -15.78 28.60
N SER A 343 -20.45 -16.32 29.69
CA SER A 343 -20.40 -15.70 31.02
C SER A 343 -19.16 -16.11 31.82
N LEU A 344 -18.45 -17.15 31.36
CA LEU A 344 -17.31 -17.74 32.07
C LEU A 344 -15.96 -17.23 31.53
N LYS A 345 -15.86 -16.92 30.24
CA LYS A 345 -14.58 -16.64 29.57
C LYS A 345 -14.55 -15.28 28.90
N ASN A 346 -13.43 -14.55 29.05
CA ASN A 346 -13.07 -13.48 28.13
C ASN A 346 -12.67 -14.11 26.79
N ARG A 347 -13.05 -13.46 25.70
CA ARG A 347 -12.69 -13.90 24.36
C ARG A 347 -11.19 -13.73 24.12
N ARG A 348 -10.59 -14.74 23.50
CA ARG A 348 -9.23 -14.71 23.01
C ARG A 348 -9.17 -15.35 21.64
N ASP A 349 -8.76 -14.58 20.64
CA ASP A 349 -8.64 -15.05 19.27
C ASP A 349 -7.18 -15.12 18.86
N THR A 350 -6.85 -16.15 18.09
CA THR A 350 -5.58 -16.25 17.38
C THR A 350 -5.88 -16.35 15.91
N SER A 351 -5.32 -15.48 15.10
CA SER A 351 -5.55 -15.46 13.66
C SER A 351 -4.25 -15.69 12.87
N LEU A 352 -4.37 -16.48 11.81
CA LEU A 352 -3.34 -16.63 10.78
C LEU A 352 -3.93 -16.14 9.46
N VAL A 353 -3.32 -15.10 8.89
CA VAL A 353 -3.70 -14.55 7.58
C VAL A 353 -2.55 -14.76 6.62
N THR A 354 -2.76 -15.50 5.54
CA THR A 354 -1.81 -15.67 4.46
C THR A 354 -2.28 -14.93 3.22
N ILE A 355 -1.36 -14.27 2.52
CA ILE A 355 -1.66 -13.51 1.30
C ILE A 355 -0.58 -13.84 0.26
N ILE A 356 -1.02 -14.12 -0.97
CA ILE A 356 -0.17 -14.21 -2.14
C ILE A 356 -0.70 -13.22 -3.17
N ASN A 357 0.13 -12.26 -3.58
CA ASN A 357 -0.21 -11.25 -4.56
C ASN A 357 0.77 -11.28 -5.73
N LEU A 358 0.25 -11.22 -6.94
CA LEU A 358 1.02 -10.95 -8.15
C LEU A 358 0.51 -9.65 -8.76
N LYS A 359 1.37 -8.66 -8.88
CA LYS A 359 1.05 -7.34 -9.44
C LYS A 359 2.05 -6.97 -10.52
N GLY A 360 1.56 -6.44 -11.65
CA GLY A 360 2.44 -6.01 -12.74
C GLY A 360 1.75 -5.12 -13.76
N ASP A 361 2.53 -4.70 -14.74
CA ASP A 361 2.06 -4.05 -15.94
C ASP A 361 1.45 -5.13 -16.86
N ILE A 362 0.27 -4.84 -17.38
CA ILE A 362 -0.46 -5.80 -18.25
C ILE A 362 0.30 -6.12 -19.54
N ASN A 363 1.11 -5.20 -20.05
CA ASN A 363 1.94 -5.43 -21.24
C ASN A 363 3.02 -6.50 -21.02
N LYS A 364 3.46 -6.70 -19.78
CA LYS A 364 4.41 -7.76 -19.43
C LYS A 364 3.75 -9.13 -19.30
N LEU A 365 2.45 -9.15 -18.98
CA LEU A 365 1.66 -10.37 -18.89
C LEU A 365 1.14 -10.79 -20.26
N ILE A 366 0.67 -9.81 -21.06
CA ILE A 366 0.04 -10.00 -22.36
C ILE A 366 0.71 -9.05 -23.37
N PRO A 367 1.82 -9.47 -24.02
CA PRO A 367 2.65 -8.58 -24.83
C PRO A 367 1.94 -7.90 -26.01
N PHE A 368 0.91 -8.53 -26.61
CA PHE A 368 0.19 -7.93 -27.73
C PHE A 368 -0.59 -6.67 -27.33
N LEU A 369 -0.95 -6.51 -26.05
CA LEU A 369 -1.63 -5.30 -25.54
C LEU A 369 -0.72 -4.06 -25.55
N LYS A 370 0.59 -4.21 -25.75
CA LYS A 370 1.53 -3.08 -25.88
C LYS A 370 1.13 -2.10 -26.99
N LYS A 371 0.48 -2.59 -28.04
CA LYS A 371 -0.05 -1.74 -29.13
C LYS A 371 -1.15 -0.79 -28.66
N ILE A 372 -1.95 -1.20 -27.67
CA ILE A 372 -3.09 -0.45 -27.12
C ILE A 372 -2.66 0.36 -25.90
N ASN A 373 -1.83 -0.23 -25.04
CA ASN A 373 -1.32 0.38 -23.79
C ASN A 373 0.12 0.87 -23.98
N LYS A 374 0.32 1.83 -24.88
CA LYS A 374 1.66 2.37 -25.21
C LYS A 374 2.35 2.99 -24.00
N ASP A 375 1.61 3.66 -23.10
CA ASP A 375 2.13 4.39 -21.95
C ASP A 375 2.39 3.51 -20.74
N ASN A 376 2.20 2.18 -20.83
CA ASN A 376 2.36 1.23 -19.72
C ASN A 376 1.61 1.64 -18.44
N ASN A 377 0.42 2.21 -18.57
CA ASN A 377 -0.38 2.77 -17.50
C ASN A 377 -1.53 1.86 -17.01
N ILE A 378 -1.65 0.64 -17.58
CA ILE A 378 -2.62 -0.36 -17.16
C ILE A 378 -1.90 -1.45 -16.35
N PHE A 379 -2.40 -1.69 -15.14
CA PHE A 379 -1.83 -2.65 -14.20
C PHE A 379 -2.84 -3.72 -13.85
N TYR A 380 -2.35 -4.93 -13.61
CA TYR A 380 -3.13 -6.03 -13.05
C TYR A 380 -2.70 -6.37 -11.65
N THR A 381 -3.60 -6.96 -10.86
CA THR A 381 -3.29 -7.60 -9.57
C THR A 381 -4.12 -8.87 -9.45
N LEU A 382 -3.47 -9.97 -9.18
CA LEU A 382 -4.08 -11.24 -8.79
C LEU A 382 -3.73 -11.48 -7.33
N SER A 383 -4.73 -11.78 -6.51
CA SER A 383 -4.54 -11.97 -5.07
C SER A 383 -5.29 -13.19 -4.58
N PHE A 384 -4.63 -13.99 -3.77
CA PHE A 384 -5.22 -15.01 -2.94
C PHE A 384 -4.96 -14.67 -1.48
N LYS A 385 -6.00 -14.67 -0.65
CA LYS A 385 -5.91 -14.47 0.80
C LYS A 385 -6.68 -15.56 1.51
N GLU A 386 -6.06 -16.16 2.51
CA GLU A 386 -6.74 -17.05 3.46
C GLU A 386 -6.65 -16.43 4.86
N SER A 387 -7.74 -16.46 5.60
CA SER A 387 -7.84 -15.98 6.97
C SER A 387 -8.44 -17.09 7.82
N ASN A 388 -7.72 -17.51 8.83
CA ASN A 388 -8.11 -18.53 9.78
C ASN A 388 -8.08 -17.94 11.18
N VAL A 389 -9.23 -17.86 11.85
CA VAL A 389 -9.38 -17.40 13.23
C VAL A 389 -9.74 -18.58 14.10
N ASN A 390 -8.90 -18.86 15.09
CA ASN A 390 -9.17 -19.77 16.19
C ASN A 390 -9.55 -18.94 17.42
N SER A 391 -10.57 -19.34 18.14
CA SER A 391 -11.05 -18.66 19.34
C SER A 391 -11.25 -19.65 20.48
N ASN A 392 -11.13 -19.17 21.71
CA ASN A 392 -11.54 -19.94 22.90
C ASN A 392 -13.07 -19.99 23.06
N ILE A 393 -13.81 -19.35 22.15
CA ILE A 393 -15.29 -19.37 22.06
C ILE A 393 -15.68 -19.73 20.63
N SER A 394 -16.37 -20.87 20.45
CA SER A 394 -16.69 -21.45 19.14
C SER A 394 -17.40 -20.54 18.16
N SER A 395 -18.22 -19.61 18.64
CA SER A 395 -18.94 -18.61 17.81
C SER A 395 -18.01 -17.70 17.01
N TYR A 396 -16.72 -17.60 17.37
CA TYR A 396 -15.76 -16.71 16.73
C TYR A 396 -14.68 -17.44 15.91
N GLU A 397 -14.75 -18.76 15.86
CA GLU A 397 -13.88 -19.56 14.99
C GLU A 397 -14.36 -19.48 13.53
N VAL A 398 -13.59 -18.80 12.69
CA VAL A 398 -13.97 -18.56 11.30
C VAL A 398 -12.80 -18.81 10.36
N LYS A 399 -13.07 -19.48 9.24
CA LYS A 399 -12.14 -19.60 8.12
C LYS A 399 -12.76 -18.93 6.89
N ARG A 400 -11.96 -18.13 6.17
CA ARG A 400 -12.37 -17.45 4.94
C ARG A 400 -11.26 -17.50 3.92
N SER A 401 -11.59 -17.66 2.65
CA SER A 401 -10.67 -17.45 1.54
C SER A 401 -11.21 -16.41 0.57
N PHE A 402 -10.28 -15.69 -0.06
CA PHE A 402 -10.58 -14.61 -0.98
C PHE A 402 -9.72 -14.77 -2.23
N LYS A 403 -10.33 -14.70 -3.39
CA LYS A 403 -9.66 -14.63 -4.68
C LYS A 403 -10.01 -13.31 -5.33
N THR A 404 -9.03 -12.46 -5.59
CA THR A 404 -9.26 -11.14 -6.18
C THR A 404 -8.51 -10.99 -7.48
N MET A 405 -9.22 -10.54 -8.51
CA MET A 405 -8.65 -10.02 -9.75
C MET A 405 -8.96 -8.54 -9.83
N LYS A 406 -7.93 -7.72 -10.08
CA LYS A 406 -8.05 -6.28 -10.22
C LYS A 406 -7.30 -5.80 -11.44
N ILE A 407 -7.92 -4.88 -12.18
CA ILE A 407 -7.31 -4.09 -13.24
C ILE A 407 -7.42 -2.63 -12.84
N SER A 408 -6.36 -1.86 -13.08
CA SER A 408 -6.34 -0.42 -12.83
C SER A 408 -5.59 0.31 -13.93
N LYS A 409 -6.05 1.53 -14.25
CA LYS A 409 -5.43 2.43 -15.22
C LYS A 409 -5.06 3.73 -14.52
N ARG A 410 -3.84 4.21 -14.73
CA ARG A 410 -3.38 5.52 -14.29
C ARG A 410 -3.44 6.51 -15.44
N ILE A 411 -3.95 7.70 -15.18
CA ILE A 411 -4.00 8.83 -16.11
C ILE A 411 -3.25 9.98 -15.42
N ASN A 412 -2.11 10.36 -15.98
CA ASN A 412 -1.32 11.49 -15.51
C ASN A 412 -1.83 12.79 -16.15
N PHE A 413 -1.79 13.90 -15.38
CA PHE A 413 -2.18 15.22 -15.88
C PHE A 413 -0.99 16.13 -16.16
N ASN A 414 0.23 15.67 -15.90
CA ASN A 414 1.46 16.47 -16.00
C ASN A 414 2.37 16.02 -17.18
N ASP A 415 1.82 15.26 -18.13
CA ASP A 415 2.52 14.85 -19.36
C ASP A 415 2.25 15.86 -20.49
#